data_e332a2865b00a4f0235ad52e254c75a5
#
_entry.id   e332a2865b00a4f0235ad52e254c75a5
#
_cell.length_a   1.000
_cell.length_b   1.000
_cell.length_c   1.000
_cell.angle_alpha   90.00
_cell.angle_beta   90.00
_cell.angle_gamma   90.00
#
_symmetry.space_group_name_H-M   'P 1'
#
loop_
_entity.id
_entity.type
_entity.pdbx_description
1 polymer ?
#
loop_
_entity_poly.entity_id
_entity_poly.type
_entity_poly.pdbx_seq_one_letter_code
_entity_poly.pdbx_strand_id
1 'polypeptide(L)'
;AKYMFREVLGIDFAEPFRRIPWIEAMERYGSDKPDLRFGMEFHDVTDRVKGHGFGVFDDAEYVCGFAAAGCAAYTRKQIDALTEFVKRPQVGAKGLIWIRVEADAVKSSVDKFYTPDEVRAVAEACGAAAGDMVFLLSGPKFKSLTQLCALRLEVAQQLGLRDPKTFAPLWVVDFPMFEWDDQTQRFYAMHHPFTSPKLED
;
A
#
# COMPACT_ATOMS: atom_id res chain seq x y z
N ALA A 1 -18.47 -5.24 20.66
CA ALA A 1 -17.13 -5.76 20.35
C ALA A 1 -16.24 -5.76 21.61
N LYS A 2 -15.93 -4.61 22.27
CA LYS A 2 -15.02 -4.51 23.42
C LYS A 2 -15.34 -5.46 24.57
N TYR A 3 -16.59 -5.49 25.05
CA TYR A 3 -17.04 -6.40 26.08
C TYR A 3 -16.70 -7.87 25.74
N MET A 4 -17.00 -8.30 24.51
CA MET A 4 -16.72 -9.66 24.06
C MET A 4 -15.21 -9.97 24.07
N PHE A 5 -14.37 -9.05 23.59
CA PHE A 5 -12.91 -9.25 23.58
C PHE A 5 -12.34 -9.35 25.00
N ARG A 6 -12.84 -8.53 25.92
CA ARG A 6 -12.42 -8.58 27.32
C ARG A 6 -12.82 -9.88 28.00
N GLU A 7 -14.09 -10.30 27.88
CA GLU A 7 -14.60 -11.50 28.55
C GLU A 7 -14.03 -12.80 27.96
N VAL A 8 -13.80 -12.85 26.64
CA VAL A 8 -13.38 -14.08 25.96
C VAL A 8 -11.86 -14.18 25.86
N LEU A 9 -11.16 -13.08 25.62
CA LEU A 9 -9.73 -13.06 25.31
C LEU A 9 -8.89 -12.31 26.37
N GLY A 10 -9.52 -11.65 27.34
CA GLY A 10 -8.83 -10.80 28.32
C GLY A 10 -8.18 -9.56 27.71
N ILE A 11 -8.64 -9.11 26.54
CA ILE A 11 -8.07 -7.99 25.81
C ILE A 11 -8.92 -6.74 26.01
N ASP A 12 -8.32 -5.71 26.61
CA ASP A 12 -8.91 -4.39 26.71
C ASP A 12 -8.40 -3.46 25.59
N PHE A 13 -9.31 -2.76 24.94
CA PHE A 13 -8.98 -1.76 23.93
C PHE A 13 -9.09 -0.34 24.48
N ALA A 14 -8.13 0.50 24.07
CA ALA A 14 -8.23 1.93 24.31
C ALA A 14 -9.52 2.52 23.70
N GLU A 15 -10.06 3.55 24.30
CA GLU A 15 -11.22 4.27 23.79
C GLU A 15 -10.88 5.73 23.47
N PRO A 16 -11.55 6.27 22.44
CA PRO A 16 -12.38 5.61 21.42
C PRO A 16 -11.55 4.83 20.40
N PHE A 17 -12.16 3.89 19.64
CA PHE A 17 -11.52 3.29 18.49
C PHE A 17 -11.17 4.37 17.45
N ARG A 18 -9.99 4.24 16.83
CA ARG A 18 -9.56 5.13 15.76
C ARG A 18 -10.61 5.15 14.64
N ARG A 19 -10.87 6.33 14.10
CA ARG A 19 -11.73 6.53 12.93
C ARG A 19 -10.89 7.14 11.84
N ILE A 20 -10.93 6.56 10.64
CA ILE A 20 -10.25 7.09 9.46
C ILE A 20 -11.24 7.16 8.29
N PRO A 21 -11.21 8.23 7.48
CA PRO A 21 -12.00 8.29 6.26
C PRO A 21 -11.62 7.19 5.28
N TRP A 22 -12.58 6.73 4.47
CA TRP A 22 -12.33 5.70 3.45
C TRP A 22 -11.18 6.10 2.51
N ILE A 23 -11.16 7.36 2.08
CA ILE A 23 -10.10 7.82 1.17
C ILE A 23 -8.71 7.72 1.82
N GLU A 24 -8.57 8.07 3.10
CA GLU A 24 -7.32 7.90 3.85
C GLU A 24 -6.93 6.43 3.97
N ALA A 25 -7.89 5.54 4.25
CA ALA A 25 -7.65 4.11 4.33
C ALA A 25 -7.14 3.55 2.99
N MET A 26 -7.72 4.00 1.87
CA MET A 26 -7.29 3.60 0.54
C MET A 26 -5.92 4.17 0.17
N GLU A 27 -5.67 5.46 0.39
CA GLU A 27 -4.42 6.10 0.01
C GLU A 27 -3.22 5.62 0.83
N ARG A 28 -3.41 5.38 2.13
CA ARG A 28 -2.32 4.96 3.02
C ARG A 28 -2.12 3.45 3.09
N TYR A 29 -3.13 2.64 2.79
CA TYR A 29 -3.06 1.20 3.00
C TYR A 29 -3.64 0.36 1.84
N GLY A 30 -4.33 0.99 0.89
CA GLY A 30 -4.93 0.34 -0.28
C GLY A 30 -6.11 -0.58 0.02
N SER A 31 -6.78 -0.36 1.15
CA SER A 31 -7.90 -1.21 1.60
C SER A 31 -8.88 -0.45 2.47
N ASP A 32 -10.16 -0.76 2.34
CA ASP A 32 -11.23 -0.36 3.26
C ASP A 32 -11.20 -1.13 4.60
N LYS A 33 -10.30 -2.09 4.73
CA LYS A 33 -10.06 -2.92 5.94
C LYS A 33 -8.55 -2.95 6.25
N PRO A 34 -7.93 -1.79 6.53
CA PRO A 34 -6.49 -1.71 6.65
C PRO A 34 -5.98 -2.49 7.87
N ASP A 35 -4.90 -3.22 7.68
CA ASP A 35 -4.17 -3.84 8.78
C ASP A 35 -3.20 -2.83 9.39
N LEU A 36 -3.54 -2.30 10.58
CA LEU A 36 -2.76 -1.29 11.29
C LEU A 36 -1.82 -1.87 12.35
N ARG A 37 -1.63 -3.19 12.39
CA ARG A 37 -0.72 -3.85 13.35
C ARG A 37 0.76 -3.58 13.04
N PHE A 38 1.05 -3.07 11.87
CA PHE A 38 2.40 -2.74 11.39
C PHE A 38 2.36 -1.51 10.47
N GLY A 39 3.52 -0.89 10.24
CA GLY A 39 3.69 0.26 9.37
C GLY A 39 3.56 -0.06 7.87
N MET A 40 4.53 0.38 7.08
CA MET A 40 4.54 0.27 5.61
C MET A 40 3.37 1.02 4.96
N GLU A 41 3.19 2.28 5.36
CA GLU A 41 2.21 3.18 4.74
C GLU A 41 2.62 3.53 3.31
N PHE A 42 1.62 3.78 2.48
CA PHE A 42 1.86 4.13 1.08
C PHE A 42 2.15 5.60 0.90
N HIS A 43 2.97 5.89 -0.08
CA HIS A 43 3.36 7.23 -0.48
C HIS A 43 3.16 7.39 -1.99
N ASP A 44 2.54 8.50 -2.38
CA ASP A 44 2.48 8.92 -3.77
C ASP A 44 3.84 9.52 -4.17
N VAL A 45 4.42 8.95 -5.21
CA VAL A 45 5.70 9.42 -5.76
C VAL A 45 5.59 9.79 -7.24
N THR A 46 4.37 9.91 -7.74
CA THR A 46 4.07 10.14 -9.16
C THR A 46 4.88 11.29 -9.75
N ASP A 47 4.85 12.47 -9.11
CA ASP A 47 5.54 13.66 -9.60
C ASP A 47 7.08 13.57 -9.52
N ARG A 48 7.61 12.64 -8.70
CA ARG A 48 9.04 12.44 -8.51
C ARG A 48 9.68 11.51 -9.52
N VAL A 49 8.85 10.67 -10.17
CA VAL A 49 9.35 9.58 -11.03
C VAL A 49 8.98 9.78 -12.50
N LYS A 50 8.16 10.76 -12.84
CA LYS A 50 7.81 11.06 -14.23
C LYS A 50 8.84 11.94 -14.93
N GLY A 51 8.93 11.83 -16.25
CA GLY A 51 9.78 12.68 -17.09
C GLY A 51 11.21 12.19 -17.28
N HIS A 52 11.53 10.96 -16.86
CA HIS A 52 12.87 10.38 -16.94
C HIS A 52 13.03 9.37 -18.09
N GLY A 53 12.03 9.22 -18.98
CA GLY A 53 12.07 8.29 -20.12
C GLY A 53 11.80 6.84 -19.76
N PHE A 54 11.33 6.55 -18.55
CA PHE A 54 10.86 5.23 -18.16
C PHE A 54 9.35 5.13 -18.38
N GLY A 55 8.93 4.63 -19.56
CA GLY A 55 7.52 4.61 -19.98
C GLY A 55 6.55 3.98 -18.98
N VAL A 56 7.00 3.02 -18.16
CA VAL A 56 6.14 2.41 -17.11
C VAL A 56 5.69 3.44 -16.08
N PHE A 57 6.50 4.46 -15.80
CA PHE A 57 6.14 5.55 -14.91
C PHE A 57 5.60 6.77 -15.66
N ASP A 58 6.22 7.11 -16.80
CA ASP A 58 5.83 8.29 -17.57
C ASP A 58 4.39 8.21 -18.07
N ASP A 59 3.94 7.02 -18.50
CA ASP A 59 2.59 6.76 -19.00
C ASP A 59 1.56 6.43 -17.90
N ALA A 60 2.01 6.25 -16.65
CA ALA A 60 1.11 5.87 -15.56
C ALA A 60 0.29 7.05 -15.06
N GLU A 61 -0.96 6.83 -14.69
CA GLU A 61 -1.77 7.80 -13.95
C GLU A 61 -1.16 8.06 -12.57
N TYR A 62 -0.77 7.00 -11.89
CA TYR A 62 -0.35 7.02 -10.50
C TYR A 62 0.81 6.07 -10.24
N VAL A 63 1.76 6.49 -9.42
CA VAL A 63 2.86 5.67 -8.93
C VAL A 63 2.94 5.77 -7.42
N CYS A 64 2.83 4.64 -6.74
CA CYS A 64 2.85 4.57 -5.28
C CYS A 64 3.78 3.47 -4.78
N GLY A 65 4.25 3.65 -3.55
CA GLY A 65 5.15 2.71 -2.92
C GLY A 65 5.11 2.74 -1.40
N PHE A 66 5.81 1.79 -0.79
CA PHE A 66 6.06 1.76 0.64
C PHE A 66 7.48 1.29 0.94
N ALA A 67 8.00 1.71 2.09
CA ALA A 67 9.26 1.21 2.63
C ALA A 67 9.04 -0.01 3.53
N ALA A 68 9.83 -1.07 3.31
CA ALA A 68 9.84 -2.28 4.13
C ALA A 68 11.16 -2.35 4.91
N ALA A 69 11.06 -2.17 6.22
CA ALA A 69 12.22 -2.11 7.12
C ALA A 69 13.01 -3.43 7.10
N GLY A 70 14.34 -3.31 7.00
CA GLY A 70 15.28 -4.45 7.00
C GLY A 70 15.27 -5.30 5.72
N CYS A 71 14.45 -4.99 4.73
CA CYS A 71 14.34 -5.78 3.50
C CYS A 71 15.48 -5.53 2.48
N ALA A 72 16.42 -4.61 2.75
CA ALA A 72 17.63 -4.50 1.93
C ALA A 72 18.44 -5.82 1.89
N ALA A 73 18.30 -6.66 2.92
CA ALA A 73 18.90 -7.99 2.99
C ALA A 73 18.25 -9.03 2.05
N TYR A 74 17.12 -8.72 1.41
CA TYR A 74 16.45 -9.66 0.51
C TYR A 74 17.35 -10.06 -0.64
N THR A 75 17.42 -11.38 -0.85
CA THR A 75 18.13 -11.96 -1.98
C THR A 75 17.39 -11.72 -3.29
N ARG A 76 18.09 -11.85 -4.41
CA ARG A 76 17.47 -11.77 -5.73
C ARG A 76 16.29 -12.72 -5.87
N LYS A 77 16.41 -13.95 -5.36
CA LYS A 77 15.34 -14.96 -5.40
C LYS A 77 14.07 -14.49 -4.63
N GLN A 78 14.23 -13.82 -3.51
CA GLN A 78 13.09 -13.29 -2.76
C GLN A 78 12.40 -12.14 -3.51
N ILE A 79 13.17 -11.25 -4.11
CA ILE A 79 12.63 -10.15 -4.93
C ILE A 79 11.90 -10.69 -6.17
N ASP A 80 12.49 -11.68 -6.84
CA ASP A 80 11.87 -12.32 -8.00
C ASP A 80 10.56 -13.04 -7.60
N ALA A 81 10.51 -13.67 -6.42
CA ALA A 81 9.30 -14.29 -5.89
C ALA A 81 8.18 -13.25 -5.61
N LEU A 82 8.52 -12.06 -5.07
CA LEU A 82 7.56 -10.97 -4.89
C LEU A 82 7.10 -10.40 -6.24
N THR A 83 7.99 -10.33 -7.22
CA THR A 83 7.65 -9.90 -8.59
C THR A 83 6.65 -10.86 -9.23
N GLU A 84 6.86 -12.17 -9.09
CA GLU A 84 5.90 -13.17 -9.57
C GLU A 84 4.59 -13.16 -8.77
N PHE A 85 4.66 -12.88 -7.47
CA PHE A 85 3.46 -12.73 -6.63
C PHE A 85 2.55 -11.62 -7.15
N VAL A 86 3.09 -10.44 -7.43
CA VAL A 86 2.27 -9.30 -7.89
C VAL A 86 1.70 -9.49 -9.30
N LYS A 87 2.35 -10.32 -10.13
CA LYS A 87 1.86 -10.67 -11.48
C LYS A 87 0.73 -11.70 -11.49
N ARG A 88 0.49 -12.41 -10.38
CA ARG A 88 -0.60 -13.38 -10.30
C ARG A 88 -1.94 -12.74 -10.68
N PRO A 89 -2.86 -13.46 -11.34
CA PRO A 89 -4.16 -12.90 -11.75
C PRO A 89 -4.96 -12.26 -10.61
N GLN A 90 -4.80 -12.76 -9.39
CA GLN A 90 -5.47 -12.26 -8.19
C GLN A 90 -4.97 -10.87 -7.75
N VAL A 91 -3.73 -10.51 -8.09
CA VAL A 91 -3.14 -9.19 -7.83
C VAL A 91 -3.15 -8.36 -9.11
N GLY A 92 -2.67 -8.90 -10.21
CA GLY A 92 -2.80 -8.36 -11.56
C GLY A 92 -1.91 -7.15 -11.86
N ALA A 93 -0.80 -6.97 -11.14
CA ALA A 93 0.20 -5.96 -11.49
C ALA A 93 1.06 -6.42 -12.67
N LYS A 94 1.55 -5.47 -13.47
CA LYS A 94 2.39 -5.77 -14.64
C LYS A 94 3.82 -6.13 -14.28
N GLY A 95 4.30 -5.67 -13.12
CA GLY A 95 5.66 -5.88 -12.62
C GLY A 95 5.83 -5.23 -11.25
N LEU A 96 7.03 -5.33 -10.70
CA LEU A 96 7.42 -4.75 -9.43
C LEU A 96 8.71 -3.96 -9.62
N ILE A 97 8.70 -2.69 -9.23
CA ILE A 97 9.90 -1.88 -9.14
C ILE A 97 10.34 -1.86 -7.67
N TRP A 98 11.64 -1.95 -7.45
CA TRP A 98 12.21 -1.92 -6.10
C TRP A 98 13.42 -0.99 -6.03
N ILE A 99 13.61 -0.39 -4.85
CA ILE A 99 14.79 0.38 -4.51
C ILE A 99 15.35 -0.20 -3.21
N ARG A 100 16.62 -0.55 -3.22
CA ARG A 100 17.38 -0.99 -2.06
C ARG A 100 18.17 0.18 -1.51
N VAL A 101 18.00 0.49 -0.22
CA VAL A 101 18.72 1.56 0.46
C VAL A 101 19.84 0.94 1.29
N GLU A 102 21.07 1.07 0.85
CA GLU A 102 22.28 0.68 1.59
C GLU A 102 22.83 1.89 2.38
N ALA A 103 23.81 1.69 3.26
CA ALA A 103 24.35 2.77 4.09
C ALA A 103 24.88 3.94 3.25
N ASP A 104 25.65 3.64 2.20
CA ASP A 104 26.34 4.64 1.38
C ASP A 104 25.85 4.66 -0.08
N ALA A 105 24.91 3.80 -0.44
CA ALA A 105 24.44 3.64 -1.82
C ALA A 105 22.95 3.32 -1.89
N VAL A 106 22.38 3.58 -3.05
CA VAL A 106 21.06 3.09 -3.42
C VAL A 106 21.18 2.25 -4.70
N LYS A 107 20.37 1.20 -4.81
CA LYS A 107 20.26 0.37 -6.01
C LYS A 107 18.80 0.18 -6.36
N SER A 108 18.49 0.18 -7.64
CA SER A 108 17.13 0.07 -8.11
C SER A 108 17.03 -0.90 -9.29
N SER A 109 15.84 -1.41 -9.53
CA SER A 109 15.53 -2.13 -10.76
C SER A 109 15.49 -1.23 -12.00
N VAL A 110 15.54 0.10 -11.81
CA VAL A 110 15.42 1.12 -12.86
C VAL A 110 16.62 2.08 -12.92
N ASP A 111 17.78 1.69 -12.42
CA ASP A 111 19.03 2.49 -12.39
C ASP A 111 19.45 3.06 -13.76
N LYS A 112 18.96 2.47 -14.86
CA LYS A 112 19.26 2.94 -16.22
C LYS A 112 18.59 4.28 -16.57
N PHE A 113 17.52 4.64 -15.85
CA PHE A 113 16.68 5.80 -16.14
C PHE A 113 16.83 6.92 -15.11
N TYR A 114 17.37 6.61 -13.94
CA TYR A 114 17.46 7.54 -12.81
C TYR A 114 18.88 7.60 -12.28
N THR A 115 19.29 8.81 -11.89
CA THR A 115 20.54 9.02 -11.14
C THR A 115 20.41 8.46 -9.72
N PRO A 116 21.51 8.13 -9.04
CA PRO A 116 21.46 7.69 -7.64
C PRO A 116 20.78 8.70 -6.69
N ASP A 117 20.90 10.00 -6.94
CA ASP A 117 20.26 11.03 -6.12
C ASP A 117 18.74 11.05 -6.32
N GLU A 118 18.26 10.88 -7.54
CA GLU A 118 16.82 10.76 -7.83
C GLU A 118 16.24 9.51 -7.20
N VAL A 119 16.91 8.35 -7.31
CA VAL A 119 16.50 7.11 -6.65
C VAL A 119 16.44 7.29 -5.13
N ARG A 120 17.43 7.97 -4.55
CA ARG A 120 17.47 8.29 -3.12
C ARG A 120 16.29 9.16 -2.71
N ALA A 121 16.00 10.22 -3.47
CA ALA A 121 14.88 11.13 -3.20
C ALA A 121 13.52 10.40 -3.23
N VAL A 122 13.35 9.41 -4.11
CA VAL A 122 12.14 8.56 -4.14
C VAL A 122 12.09 7.67 -2.90
N ALA A 123 13.20 7.07 -2.49
CA ALA A 123 13.26 6.24 -1.29
C ALA A 123 12.94 7.04 -0.01
N GLU A 124 13.51 8.24 0.12
CA GLU A 124 13.24 9.17 1.23
C GLU A 124 11.76 9.60 1.26
N ALA A 125 11.16 9.87 0.10
CA ALA A 125 9.74 10.19 0.00
C ALA A 125 8.84 9.04 0.49
N CYS A 126 9.30 7.80 0.39
CA CYS A 126 8.64 6.62 0.97
C CYS A 126 9.02 6.38 2.45
N GLY A 127 9.79 7.26 3.07
CA GLY A 127 10.23 7.13 4.46
C GLY A 127 11.26 6.04 4.70
N ALA A 128 12.00 5.60 3.67
CA ALA A 128 12.99 4.55 3.77
C ALA A 128 14.30 5.06 4.40
N ALA A 129 14.89 4.23 5.25
CA ALA A 129 16.20 4.41 5.85
C ALA A 129 17.22 3.39 5.32
N ALA A 130 18.48 3.54 5.67
CA ALA A 130 19.50 2.55 5.34
C ALA A 130 19.16 1.18 5.94
N GLY A 131 19.22 0.15 5.12
CA GLY A 131 18.76 -1.21 5.45
C GLY A 131 17.37 -1.54 4.95
N ASP A 132 16.62 -0.58 4.42
CA ASP A 132 15.25 -0.79 3.93
C ASP A 132 15.19 -1.06 2.42
N MET A 133 14.06 -1.57 2.00
CA MET A 133 13.71 -1.69 0.59
C MET A 133 12.38 -1.00 0.31
N VAL A 134 12.34 -0.21 -0.74
CA VAL A 134 11.09 0.38 -1.24
C VAL A 134 10.54 -0.49 -2.36
N PHE A 135 9.26 -0.73 -2.35
CA PHE A 135 8.51 -1.38 -3.41
C PHE A 135 7.54 -0.40 -4.04
N LEU A 136 7.53 -0.33 -5.37
CA LEU A 136 6.73 0.60 -6.15
C LEU A 136 5.86 -0.14 -7.16
N LEU A 137 4.63 0.30 -7.32
CA LEU A 137 3.72 -0.10 -8.40
C LEU A 137 3.16 1.13 -9.11
N SER A 138 2.73 0.94 -10.36
CA SER A 138 2.20 2.01 -11.20
C SER A 138 1.00 1.55 -12.03
N GLY A 139 0.09 2.48 -12.33
CA GLY A 139 -1.11 2.25 -13.14
C GLY A 139 -2.28 3.16 -12.74
N PRO A 140 -3.53 2.74 -12.94
CA PRO A 140 -4.70 3.45 -12.43
C PRO A 140 -4.68 3.50 -10.89
N LYS A 141 -5.01 4.66 -10.31
CA LYS A 141 -4.79 4.97 -8.87
C LYS A 141 -5.31 3.88 -7.94
N PHE A 142 -6.60 3.64 -7.87
CA PHE A 142 -7.17 2.70 -6.90
C PHE A 142 -6.78 1.24 -7.16
N LYS A 143 -6.56 0.88 -8.43
CA LYS A 143 -6.06 -0.44 -8.79
C LYS A 143 -4.63 -0.65 -8.28
N SER A 144 -3.75 0.33 -8.48
CA SER A 144 -2.36 0.28 -7.99
C SER A 144 -2.31 0.22 -6.46
N LEU A 145 -3.14 0.98 -5.76
CA LEU A 145 -3.26 0.94 -4.30
C LEU A 145 -3.69 -0.44 -3.80
N THR A 146 -4.72 -1.05 -4.41
CA THR A 146 -5.18 -2.39 -4.03
C THR A 146 -4.12 -3.47 -4.29
N GLN A 147 -3.42 -3.38 -5.42
CA GLN A 147 -2.31 -4.28 -5.75
C GLN A 147 -1.15 -4.12 -4.76
N LEU A 148 -0.82 -2.89 -4.40
CA LEU A 148 0.22 -2.59 -3.42
C LEU A 148 -0.16 -3.08 -2.03
N CYS A 149 -1.45 -3.04 -1.65
CA CYS A 149 -1.95 -3.63 -0.42
C CYS A 149 -1.70 -5.15 -0.35
N ALA A 150 -1.97 -5.87 -1.43
CA ALA A 150 -1.68 -7.30 -1.49
C ALA A 150 -0.18 -7.58 -1.26
N LEU A 151 0.71 -6.80 -1.90
CA LEU A 151 2.15 -6.91 -1.70
C LEU A 151 2.57 -6.56 -0.27
N ARG A 152 2.02 -5.47 0.31
CA ARG A 152 2.26 -5.06 1.69
C ARG A 152 1.94 -6.18 2.68
N LEU A 153 0.80 -6.84 2.51
CA LEU A 153 0.37 -7.95 3.36
C LEU A 153 1.26 -9.19 3.21
N GLU A 154 1.72 -9.47 1.99
CA GLU A 154 2.67 -10.57 1.71
C GLU A 154 4.04 -10.31 2.37
N VAL A 155 4.60 -9.10 2.20
CA VAL A 155 5.85 -8.70 2.84
C VAL A 155 5.73 -8.75 4.36
N ALA A 156 4.63 -8.22 4.92
CA ALA A 156 4.38 -8.29 6.37
C ALA A 156 4.26 -9.72 6.89
N GLN A 157 3.69 -10.63 6.10
CA GLN A 157 3.65 -12.05 6.44
C GLN A 157 5.04 -12.67 6.48
N GLN A 158 5.88 -12.37 5.48
CA GLN A 158 7.28 -12.87 5.42
C GLN A 158 8.13 -12.33 6.58
N LEU A 159 7.86 -11.10 7.02
CA LEU A 159 8.53 -10.46 8.15
C LEU A 159 7.95 -10.86 9.53
N GLY A 160 6.90 -11.67 9.59
CA GLY A 160 6.26 -12.08 10.84
C GLY A 160 5.49 -10.96 11.55
N LEU A 161 5.14 -9.86 10.86
CA LEU A 161 4.47 -8.69 11.44
C LEU A 161 2.97 -8.88 11.64
N ARG A 162 2.39 -9.94 11.09
CA ARG A 162 0.96 -10.26 11.15
C ARG A 162 0.65 -11.25 12.26
N ASP A 163 0.95 -10.88 13.52
CA ASP A 163 0.63 -11.71 14.68
C ASP A 163 -0.90 -11.86 14.81
N PRO A 164 -1.45 -13.11 14.77
CA PRO A 164 -2.88 -13.34 14.89
C PRO A 164 -3.44 -13.04 16.30
N LYS A 165 -2.57 -12.86 17.30
CA LYS A 165 -2.97 -12.51 18.67
C LYS A 165 -3.01 -11.01 18.92
N THR A 166 -2.54 -10.20 17.99
CA THR A 166 -2.55 -8.74 18.07
C THR A 166 -3.73 -8.19 17.28
N PHE A 167 -4.49 -7.28 17.89
CA PHE A 167 -5.67 -6.66 17.30
C PHE A 167 -5.52 -5.14 17.25
N ALA A 168 -5.87 -4.55 16.13
CA ALA A 168 -5.88 -3.09 15.89
C ALA A 168 -7.24 -2.67 15.32
N PRO A 169 -8.33 -2.73 16.11
CA PRO A 169 -9.66 -2.39 15.62
C PRO A 169 -9.80 -0.90 15.32
N LEU A 170 -10.50 -0.59 14.24
CA LEU A 170 -10.79 0.78 13.82
C LEU A 170 -12.16 0.85 13.13
N TRP A 171 -12.62 2.08 12.91
CA TRP A 171 -13.74 2.38 12.04
C TRP A 171 -13.24 3.07 10.78
N VAL A 172 -13.57 2.52 9.63
CA VAL A 172 -13.48 3.25 8.37
C VAL A 172 -14.82 3.93 8.14
N VAL A 173 -14.80 5.23 7.87
CA VAL A 173 -15.97 6.09 7.74
C VAL A 173 -15.93 6.85 6.42
N ASP A 174 -16.97 7.59 6.09
CA ASP A 174 -17.02 8.47 4.92
C ASP A 174 -16.77 7.71 3.61
N PHE A 175 -17.46 6.58 3.47
CA PHE A 175 -17.41 5.78 2.25
C PHE A 175 -18.13 6.50 1.10
N PRO A 176 -17.58 6.44 -0.14
CA PRO A 176 -18.31 6.90 -1.32
C PRO A 176 -19.61 6.10 -1.49
N MET A 177 -20.69 6.76 -1.86
CA MET A 177 -21.97 6.10 -2.12
C MET A 177 -21.93 5.30 -3.42
N PHE A 178 -21.23 5.83 -4.43
CA PHE A 178 -21.18 5.27 -5.77
C PHE A 178 -19.74 5.13 -6.26
N GLU A 179 -19.49 4.15 -7.11
CA GLU A 179 -18.30 4.01 -7.93
C GLU A 179 -18.66 4.00 -9.41
N TRP A 180 -17.78 4.54 -10.24
CA TRP A 180 -17.92 4.50 -11.68
C TRP A 180 -17.29 3.24 -12.25
N ASP A 181 -18.01 2.58 -13.17
CA ASP A 181 -17.49 1.44 -13.92
C ASP A 181 -17.27 1.83 -15.39
N ASP A 182 -16.00 1.84 -15.80
CA ASP A 182 -15.59 2.19 -17.16
C ASP A 182 -16.08 1.17 -18.21
N GLN A 183 -16.32 -0.08 -17.83
CA GLN A 183 -16.78 -1.11 -18.78
C GLN A 183 -18.25 -0.93 -19.15
N THR A 184 -19.07 -0.66 -18.15
CA THR A 184 -20.51 -0.51 -18.32
C THR A 184 -20.97 0.94 -18.49
N GLN A 185 -20.07 1.92 -18.29
CA GLN A 185 -20.32 3.36 -18.37
C GLN A 185 -21.48 3.81 -17.49
N ARG A 186 -21.50 3.34 -16.22
CA ARG A 186 -22.52 3.73 -15.23
C ARG A 186 -21.98 3.69 -13.81
N PHE A 187 -22.71 4.38 -12.93
CA PHE A 187 -22.48 4.31 -11.49
C PHE A 187 -23.11 3.05 -10.88
N TYR A 188 -22.37 2.43 -10.00
CA TYR A 188 -22.84 1.36 -9.12
C TYR A 188 -22.80 1.79 -7.68
N ALA A 189 -23.71 1.30 -6.85
CA ALA A 189 -23.65 1.50 -5.42
C ALA A 189 -22.41 0.77 -4.86
N MET A 190 -21.53 1.49 -4.19
CA MET A 190 -20.33 0.93 -3.60
C MET A 190 -20.63 0.15 -2.31
N HIS A 191 -21.74 0.45 -1.66
CA HIS A 191 -22.14 -0.15 -0.40
C HIS A 191 -23.61 -0.59 -0.39
N HIS A 192 -23.94 -1.38 0.65
CA HIS A 192 -25.28 -1.89 0.87
C HIS A 192 -26.27 -0.73 1.06
N PRO A 193 -27.53 -0.86 0.55
CA PRO A 193 -28.55 0.19 0.63
C PRO A 193 -28.97 0.60 2.06
N PHE A 194 -28.54 -0.12 3.08
CA PHE A 194 -28.73 0.26 4.48
C PHE A 194 -27.71 1.32 4.96
N THR A 195 -26.74 1.69 4.15
CA THR A 195 -25.84 2.79 4.42
C THR A 195 -26.62 4.09 4.28
N SER A 196 -26.69 4.88 5.34
CA SER A 196 -27.35 6.19 5.32
C SER A 196 -26.37 7.26 4.85
N PRO A 197 -26.78 8.18 3.96
CA PRO A 197 -25.98 9.35 3.64
C PRO A 197 -25.83 10.24 4.88
N LYS A 198 -24.81 11.10 4.87
CA LYS A 198 -24.69 12.14 5.89
C LYS A 198 -25.80 13.17 5.70
N LEU A 199 -26.18 13.85 6.79
CA LEU A 199 -27.21 14.88 6.72
C LEU A 199 -26.79 16.12 5.93
N GLU A 200 -25.48 16.33 5.80
CA GLU A 200 -24.86 17.42 5.04
C GLU A 200 -24.64 17.11 3.56
N ASP A 201 -24.81 15.86 3.11
CA ASP A 201 -24.72 15.44 1.73
C ASP A 201 -26.06 15.65 1.00
#